data_118bb31c619704171ade8c3b6ab0264d
#
_entry.id   118bb31c619704171ade8c3b6ab0264d
#
_cell.length_a   1.000
_cell.length_b   1.000
_cell.length_c   1.000
_cell.angle_alpha   90.00
_cell.angle_beta   90.00
_cell.angle_gamma   90.00
#
_symmetry.space_group_name_H-M   'P 1'
#
loop_
_entity.id
_entity.type
_entity.pdbx_description
1 polymer ?
#
loop_
_entity_poly.entity_id
_entity_poly.type
_entity_poly.pdbx_seq_one_letter_code
_entity_poly.pdbx_strand_id
1 'polypeptide(L)'
;MSNQKKANPVSDLNSSIFTQSIEALKIRKLTLAETPYTLPIGVFSPDGDRLQEYTLKPYDGACERALSRLCAMKQNRTAEILTDFMPVILGSIGGKKLAELSALYEISIRDMIQNMYLADAIHILLQLRTDEYDKSIRLSAKCPNCGTAHLDSEEEPSDLSTVEVNWVKDLASPLIEISLKNPVVFFKGTEQEETVSTVNIRPVRIRDLERLNKVQKGEDILSLQHRILFSTLVGSDKNTGDEYQHPTRTLSLLSVESLYDKLSTKDRSMLMKAVTKIGQIGPEIQTEVHCQNPVCGNNFSASIPWQDLGSFLSGIM
;
A
#
# COMPACT_ATOMS: atom_id res chain seq x y z
N MET A 1 30.54 -68.54 -1.31
CA MET A 1 31.15 -67.20 -1.46
C MET A 1 30.04 -66.20 -1.53
N SER A 2 29.70 -65.51 -0.45
CA SER A 2 28.63 -64.52 -0.36
C SER A 2 29.22 -63.13 -0.57
N ASN A 3 28.80 -62.46 -1.65
CA ASN A 3 29.15 -61.09 -1.92
C ASN A 3 28.25 -60.15 -1.09
N GLN A 4 28.75 -59.70 0.04
CA GLN A 4 28.15 -58.55 0.74
C GLN A 4 28.51 -57.27 0.00
N LYS A 5 27.51 -56.65 -0.67
CA LYS A 5 27.62 -55.29 -1.14
C LYS A 5 27.73 -54.36 0.06
N LYS A 6 28.90 -53.75 0.25
CA LYS A 6 29.08 -52.64 1.20
C LYS A 6 28.21 -51.44 0.73
N ALA A 7 27.19 -51.10 1.52
CA ALA A 7 26.43 -49.89 1.35
C ALA A 7 27.37 -48.67 1.49
N ASN A 8 27.20 -47.67 0.62
CA ASN A 8 28.05 -46.48 0.53
C ASN A 8 27.54 -45.47 1.56
N PRO A 9 28.24 -45.16 2.67
CA PRO A 9 27.69 -44.37 3.76
C PRO A 9 27.45 -42.88 3.37
N VAL A 10 27.96 -42.42 2.21
CA VAL A 10 27.78 -41.06 1.73
C VAL A 10 26.38 -40.83 1.12
N SER A 11 25.72 -41.88 0.58
CA SER A 11 24.38 -41.75 0.00
C SER A 11 23.31 -41.55 1.09
N ASP A 12 23.50 -42.13 2.26
CA ASP A 12 22.50 -42.10 3.33
C ASP A 12 22.52 -40.75 4.10
N LEU A 13 23.72 -40.13 4.21
CA LEU A 13 23.85 -38.80 4.83
C LEU A 13 23.19 -37.73 3.98
N ASN A 14 23.39 -37.74 2.66
CA ASN A 14 22.80 -36.75 1.76
C ASN A 14 21.26 -36.88 1.71
N SER A 15 20.73 -38.10 1.76
CA SER A 15 19.27 -38.30 1.78
C SER A 15 18.64 -37.82 3.07
N SER A 16 19.28 -38.00 4.22
CA SER A 16 18.76 -37.55 5.53
C SER A 16 18.77 -36.02 5.65
N ILE A 17 19.85 -35.34 5.21
CA ILE A 17 19.93 -33.87 5.18
C ILE A 17 18.88 -33.27 4.25
N PHE A 18 18.70 -33.89 3.07
CA PHE A 18 17.70 -33.42 2.12
C PHE A 18 16.26 -33.59 2.64
N THR A 19 15.98 -34.70 3.31
CA THR A 19 14.67 -34.95 3.91
C THR A 19 14.38 -34.00 5.07
N GLN A 20 15.36 -33.76 5.95
CA GLN A 20 15.24 -32.77 7.04
C GLN A 20 15.01 -31.35 6.52
N SER A 21 15.69 -30.97 5.45
CA SER A 21 15.49 -29.66 4.80
C SER A 21 14.09 -29.52 4.21
N ILE A 22 13.55 -30.57 3.60
CA ILE A 22 12.19 -30.57 3.07
C ILE A 22 11.15 -30.49 4.20
N GLU A 23 11.34 -31.21 5.30
CA GLU A 23 10.44 -31.14 6.45
C GLU A 23 10.46 -29.77 7.12
N ALA A 24 11.64 -29.18 7.29
CA ALA A 24 11.78 -27.81 7.81
C ALA A 24 11.08 -26.79 6.90
N LEU A 25 11.21 -26.93 5.58
CA LEU A 25 10.50 -26.09 4.61
C LEU A 25 8.98 -26.28 4.68
N LYS A 26 8.49 -27.52 4.87
CA LYS A 26 7.06 -27.78 5.05
C LYS A 26 6.51 -27.16 6.33
N ILE A 27 7.24 -27.29 7.44
CA ILE A 27 6.86 -26.71 8.74
C ILE A 27 6.80 -25.17 8.60
N ARG A 28 7.82 -24.54 8.00
CA ARG A 28 7.84 -23.09 7.77
C ARG A 28 6.65 -22.63 6.90
N LYS A 29 6.33 -23.36 5.82
CA LYS A 29 5.18 -23.06 4.96
C LYS A 29 3.84 -23.16 5.71
N LEU A 30 3.68 -24.13 6.58
CA LEU A 30 2.48 -24.28 7.40
C LEU A 30 2.34 -23.13 8.41
N THR A 31 3.43 -22.77 9.08
CA THR A 31 3.43 -21.70 10.11
C THR A 31 3.06 -20.35 9.52
N LEU A 32 3.61 -19.96 8.37
CA LEU A 32 3.30 -18.68 7.70
C LEU A 32 1.85 -18.62 7.20
N ALA A 33 1.29 -19.73 6.73
CA ALA A 33 -0.09 -19.76 6.24
C ALA A 33 -1.15 -19.62 7.36
N GLU A 34 -0.77 -19.85 8.63
CA GLU A 34 -1.69 -19.89 9.77
C GLU A 34 -1.58 -18.68 10.70
N THR A 35 -0.52 -17.87 10.59
CA THR A 35 -0.34 -16.71 11.46
C THR A 35 -1.09 -15.51 10.88
N PRO A 36 -2.15 -15.02 11.55
CA PRO A 36 -2.83 -13.84 11.10
C PRO A 36 -2.01 -12.58 11.44
N TYR A 37 -1.98 -11.64 10.51
CA TYR A 37 -1.47 -10.29 10.67
C TYR A 37 -2.64 -9.31 10.72
N THR A 38 -2.38 -8.07 11.10
CA THR A 38 -3.41 -7.03 11.19
C THR A 38 -3.12 -5.91 10.19
N LEU A 39 -4.12 -5.49 9.43
CA LEU A 39 -4.04 -4.35 8.52
C LEU A 39 -4.13 -3.03 9.31
N PRO A 40 -3.32 -2.01 8.99
CA PRO A 40 -3.39 -0.70 9.61
C PRO A 40 -4.76 -0.03 9.53
N ILE A 41 -5.43 -0.15 8.39
CA ILE A 41 -6.76 0.41 8.16
C ILE A 41 -7.80 -0.71 8.12
N GLY A 42 -7.62 -1.68 7.25
CA GLY A 42 -8.54 -2.79 7.01
C GLY A 42 -9.46 -2.58 5.80
N VAL A 43 -10.08 -3.67 5.39
CA VAL A 43 -11.06 -3.71 4.30
C VAL A 43 -12.45 -3.61 4.91
N PHE A 44 -13.29 -2.73 4.37
CA PHE A 44 -14.68 -2.59 4.82
C PHE A 44 -15.59 -3.43 3.95
N SER A 45 -16.45 -4.20 4.60
CA SER A 45 -17.52 -4.93 3.91
C SER A 45 -18.63 -3.98 3.47
N PRO A 46 -19.51 -4.40 2.54
CA PRO A 46 -20.71 -3.65 2.20
C PRO A 46 -21.63 -3.39 3.40
N ASP A 47 -21.61 -4.27 4.38
CA ASP A 47 -22.40 -4.17 5.61
C ASP A 47 -21.75 -3.23 6.65
N GLY A 48 -20.58 -2.67 6.34
CA GLY A 48 -19.84 -1.76 7.22
C GLY A 48 -18.89 -2.47 8.19
N ASP A 49 -18.78 -3.79 8.17
CA ASP A 49 -17.84 -4.52 9.00
C ASP A 49 -16.40 -4.25 8.56
N ARG A 50 -15.53 -4.03 9.54
CA ARG A 50 -14.11 -3.81 9.30
C ARG A 50 -13.33 -5.11 9.41
N LEU A 51 -12.78 -5.58 8.29
CA LEU A 51 -11.95 -6.77 8.21
C LEU A 51 -10.47 -6.36 8.29
N GLN A 52 -9.81 -6.66 9.42
CA GLN A 52 -8.41 -6.25 9.63
C GLN A 52 -7.43 -7.42 9.61
N GLU A 53 -7.86 -8.61 9.99
CA GLU A 53 -6.99 -9.78 9.97
C GLU A 53 -6.72 -10.23 8.54
N TYR A 54 -5.46 -10.58 8.24
CA TYR A 54 -5.09 -11.17 6.97
C TYR A 54 -4.04 -12.26 7.16
N THR A 55 -3.94 -13.18 6.21
CA THR A 55 -2.88 -14.18 6.14
C THR A 55 -2.16 -14.09 4.82
N LEU A 56 -0.89 -14.46 4.82
CA LEU A 56 -0.09 -14.59 3.60
C LEU A 56 -0.09 -16.04 3.12
N LYS A 57 -0.07 -16.23 1.81
CA LYS A 57 0.25 -17.53 1.22
C LYS A 57 1.75 -17.77 1.32
N PRO A 58 2.20 -19.04 1.36
CA PRO A 58 3.62 -19.34 1.23
C PRO A 58 4.20 -18.68 -0.03
N TYR A 59 5.25 -17.91 0.15
CA TYR A 59 5.95 -17.26 -0.95
C TYR A 59 6.99 -18.24 -1.53
N ASP A 60 6.82 -18.58 -2.79
CA ASP A 60 7.68 -19.56 -3.47
C ASP A 60 8.13 -19.06 -4.84
N GLY A 61 8.97 -19.85 -5.52
CA GLY A 61 9.47 -19.48 -6.84
C GLY A 61 8.37 -19.27 -7.91
N ALA A 62 7.12 -19.70 -7.68
CA ALA A 62 6.00 -19.35 -8.55
C ALA A 62 5.54 -17.92 -8.31
N CYS A 63 5.52 -17.47 -7.05
CA CYS A 63 5.25 -16.09 -6.68
C CYS A 63 6.32 -15.13 -7.23
N GLU A 64 7.61 -15.49 -7.12
CA GLU A 64 8.71 -14.71 -7.69
C GLU A 64 8.61 -14.57 -9.22
N ARG A 65 8.30 -15.67 -9.90
CA ARG A 65 8.09 -15.65 -11.36
C ARG A 65 6.89 -14.80 -11.76
N ALA A 66 5.80 -14.84 -10.96
CA ALA A 66 4.64 -14.01 -11.20
C ALA A 66 4.99 -12.52 -11.04
N LEU A 67 5.68 -12.15 -9.96
CA LEU A 67 6.15 -10.78 -9.74
C LEU A 67 7.07 -10.30 -10.87
N SER A 68 8.08 -11.08 -11.21
CA SER A 68 9.04 -10.76 -12.28
C SER A 68 8.34 -10.50 -13.61
N ARG A 69 7.36 -11.35 -13.98
CA ARG A 69 6.54 -11.16 -15.19
C ARG A 69 5.72 -9.87 -15.14
N LEU A 70 5.07 -9.60 -14.01
CA LEU A 70 4.26 -8.40 -13.84
C LEU A 70 5.12 -7.13 -13.95
N CYS A 71 6.30 -7.11 -13.32
CA CYS A 71 7.22 -5.99 -13.40
C CYS A 71 7.74 -5.78 -14.84
N ALA A 72 8.07 -6.87 -15.56
CA ALA A 72 8.52 -6.79 -16.95
C ALA A 72 7.41 -6.30 -17.91
N MET A 73 6.17 -6.75 -17.70
CA MET A 73 5.04 -6.41 -18.58
C MET A 73 4.45 -5.02 -18.32
N LYS A 74 4.52 -4.56 -17.07
CA LYS A 74 3.80 -3.37 -16.58
C LYS A 74 4.77 -2.31 -16.03
N GLN A 75 5.88 -2.09 -16.70
CA GLN A 75 6.88 -1.10 -16.30
C GLN A 75 6.23 0.23 -15.89
N ASN A 76 6.57 0.73 -14.72
CA ASN A 76 6.06 2.00 -14.13
C ASN A 76 4.55 2.05 -13.84
N ARG A 77 3.84 0.92 -13.82
CA ARG A 77 2.42 0.85 -13.47
C ARG A 77 2.20 0.18 -12.12
N THR A 78 2.73 0.78 -11.07
CA THR A 78 2.70 0.23 -9.70
C THR A 78 1.29 -0.20 -9.26
N ALA A 79 0.25 0.58 -9.57
CA ALA A 79 -1.12 0.23 -9.23
C ALA A 79 -1.59 -1.09 -9.88
N GLU A 80 -1.25 -1.30 -11.16
CA GLU A 80 -1.61 -2.53 -11.88
C GLU A 80 -0.80 -3.73 -11.37
N ILE A 81 0.50 -3.52 -11.07
CA ILE A 81 1.33 -4.58 -10.49
C ILE A 81 0.77 -5.00 -9.13
N LEU A 82 0.48 -4.06 -8.24
CA LEU A 82 -0.14 -4.33 -6.95
C LEU A 82 -1.48 -5.06 -7.10
N THR A 83 -2.35 -4.57 -8.00
CA THR A 83 -3.67 -5.17 -8.24
C THR A 83 -3.58 -6.63 -8.63
N ASP A 84 -2.62 -7.00 -9.48
CA ASP A 84 -2.48 -8.38 -9.96
C ASP A 84 -1.59 -9.23 -9.06
N PHE A 85 -0.70 -8.63 -8.26
CA PHE A 85 0.21 -9.35 -7.38
C PHE A 85 -0.41 -9.67 -6.00
N MET A 86 -1.18 -8.76 -5.41
CA MET A 86 -1.82 -9.00 -4.11
C MET A 86 -2.62 -10.30 -4.04
N PRO A 87 -3.43 -10.70 -5.04
CA PRO A 87 -4.12 -12.00 -5.01
C PRO A 87 -3.19 -13.20 -5.04
N VAL A 88 -1.96 -13.05 -5.51
CA VAL A 88 -0.95 -14.12 -5.53
C VAL A 88 -0.44 -14.41 -4.12
N ILE A 89 -0.23 -13.37 -3.31
CA ILE A 89 0.40 -13.46 -1.98
C ILE A 89 -0.61 -13.52 -0.83
N LEU A 90 -1.81 -12.94 -0.96
CA LEU A 90 -2.84 -12.95 0.08
C LEU A 90 -3.54 -14.31 0.18
N GLY A 91 -3.56 -14.85 1.39
CA GLY A 91 -4.29 -16.08 1.73
C GLY A 91 -5.75 -15.81 2.06
N SER A 92 -5.98 -14.93 3.03
CA SER A 92 -7.32 -14.57 3.52
C SER A 92 -7.36 -13.13 4.02
N ILE A 93 -8.55 -12.55 4.11
CA ILE A 93 -8.85 -11.29 4.80
C ILE A 93 -10.08 -11.54 5.67
N GLY A 94 -10.07 -11.15 6.95
CA GLY A 94 -11.14 -11.44 7.89
C GLY A 94 -11.45 -12.94 8.04
N GLY A 95 -10.41 -13.77 7.94
CA GLY A 95 -10.54 -15.23 8.01
C GLY A 95 -11.16 -15.91 6.77
N LYS A 96 -11.52 -15.16 5.72
CA LYS A 96 -12.11 -15.68 4.48
C LYS A 96 -11.13 -15.54 3.31
N LYS A 97 -11.13 -16.52 2.41
CA LYS A 97 -10.36 -16.43 1.15
C LYS A 97 -10.90 -15.34 0.25
N LEU A 98 -10.04 -14.74 -0.58
CA LEU A 98 -10.46 -13.67 -1.51
C LEU A 98 -11.59 -14.09 -2.43
N ALA A 99 -11.62 -15.35 -2.89
CA ALA A 99 -12.71 -15.88 -3.70
C ALA A 99 -14.04 -15.97 -2.94
N GLU A 100 -13.99 -16.31 -1.65
CA GLU A 100 -15.18 -16.37 -0.78
C GLU A 100 -15.73 -14.96 -0.51
N LEU A 101 -14.84 -13.98 -0.25
CA LEU A 101 -15.22 -12.59 -0.10
C LEU A 101 -15.81 -12.01 -1.40
N SER A 102 -15.19 -12.33 -2.54
CA SER A 102 -15.68 -11.92 -3.86
C SER A 102 -17.09 -12.44 -4.13
N ALA A 103 -17.35 -13.70 -3.81
CA ALA A 103 -18.69 -14.29 -3.96
C ALA A 103 -19.70 -13.72 -2.94
N LEU A 104 -19.28 -13.51 -1.69
CA LEU A 104 -20.14 -13.01 -0.61
C LEU A 104 -20.63 -11.57 -0.89
N TYR A 105 -19.71 -10.72 -1.38
CA TYR A 105 -19.98 -9.30 -1.59
C TYR A 105 -20.30 -8.93 -3.05
N GLU A 106 -20.35 -9.91 -3.93
CA GLU A 106 -20.61 -9.71 -5.38
C GLU A 106 -19.64 -8.70 -6.04
N ILE A 107 -18.38 -8.65 -5.52
CA ILE A 107 -17.33 -7.76 -6.01
C ILE A 107 -16.19 -8.60 -6.59
N SER A 108 -15.66 -8.19 -7.75
CA SER A 108 -14.50 -8.89 -8.31
C SER A 108 -13.28 -8.78 -7.38
N ILE A 109 -12.44 -9.82 -7.35
CA ILE A 109 -11.18 -9.79 -6.57
C ILE A 109 -10.34 -8.58 -7.00
N ARG A 110 -10.32 -8.27 -8.30
CA ARG A 110 -9.63 -7.10 -8.84
C ARG A 110 -10.11 -5.79 -8.23
N ASP A 111 -11.42 -5.57 -8.20
CA ASP A 111 -12.01 -4.37 -7.63
C ASP A 111 -11.78 -4.28 -6.12
N MET A 112 -11.84 -5.42 -5.43
CA MET A 112 -11.53 -5.50 -4.00
C MET A 112 -10.10 -5.03 -3.72
N ILE A 113 -9.11 -5.52 -4.47
CA ILE A 113 -7.72 -5.13 -4.33
C ILE A 113 -7.51 -3.67 -4.75
N GLN A 114 -8.12 -3.22 -5.82
CA GLN A 114 -8.03 -1.81 -6.24
C GLN A 114 -8.62 -0.84 -5.20
N ASN A 115 -9.61 -1.29 -4.44
CA ASN A 115 -10.21 -0.53 -3.34
C ASN A 115 -9.44 -0.62 -2.02
N MET A 116 -8.49 -1.55 -1.89
CA MET A 116 -7.62 -1.63 -0.71
C MET A 116 -6.85 -0.32 -0.52
N TYR A 117 -6.71 0.11 0.73
CA TYR A 117 -5.92 1.29 1.05
C TYR A 117 -4.44 1.03 0.81
N LEU A 118 -3.76 2.04 0.29
CA LEU A 118 -2.34 1.95 -0.05
C LEU A 118 -1.49 1.64 1.18
N ALA A 119 -1.85 2.19 2.33
CA ALA A 119 -1.19 1.91 3.61
C ALA A 119 -1.24 0.42 3.98
N ASP A 120 -2.37 -0.24 3.77
CA ASP A 120 -2.52 -1.69 4.00
C ASP A 120 -1.68 -2.49 3.00
N ALA A 121 -1.68 -2.09 1.73
CA ALA A 121 -0.87 -2.76 0.71
C ALA A 121 0.64 -2.66 1.00
N ILE A 122 1.12 -1.48 1.41
CA ILE A 122 2.53 -1.28 1.80
C ILE A 122 2.86 -2.12 3.04
N HIS A 123 1.96 -2.17 4.02
CA HIS A 123 2.15 -3.01 5.21
C HIS A 123 2.27 -4.49 4.86
N ILE A 124 1.40 -5.00 3.98
CA ILE A 124 1.47 -6.39 3.47
C ILE A 124 2.82 -6.67 2.80
N LEU A 125 3.31 -5.75 1.98
CA LEU A 125 4.60 -5.90 1.30
C LEU A 125 5.78 -5.89 2.26
N LEU A 126 5.76 -4.99 3.26
CA LEU A 126 6.78 -4.94 4.30
C LEU A 126 6.80 -6.24 5.12
N GLN A 127 5.61 -6.74 5.49
CA GLN A 127 5.49 -8.00 6.22
C GLN A 127 6.00 -9.18 5.39
N LEU A 128 5.59 -9.27 4.12
CA LEU A 128 6.09 -10.31 3.21
C LEU A 128 7.61 -10.25 3.08
N ARG A 129 8.18 -9.06 2.91
CA ARG A 129 9.63 -8.85 2.84
C ARG A 129 10.33 -9.32 4.09
N THR A 130 9.82 -8.92 5.27
CA THR A 130 10.39 -9.24 6.57
C THR A 130 10.35 -10.74 6.87
N ASP A 131 9.31 -11.45 6.42
CA ASP A 131 9.12 -12.87 6.69
C ASP A 131 9.89 -13.78 5.73
N GLU A 132 9.97 -13.40 4.46
CA GLU A 132 10.51 -14.27 3.40
C GLU A 132 11.95 -13.95 3.00
N TYR A 133 12.40 -12.72 3.28
CA TYR A 133 13.74 -12.26 2.95
C TYR A 133 14.47 -11.72 4.18
N ASP A 134 15.55 -11.01 3.97
CA ASP A 134 16.24 -10.30 5.03
C ASP A 134 15.44 -9.05 5.45
N LYS A 135 15.42 -8.80 6.75
CA LYS A 135 14.81 -7.59 7.34
C LYS A 135 15.60 -6.33 6.97
N SER A 136 16.85 -6.50 6.58
CA SER A 136 17.72 -5.39 6.19
C SER A 136 17.42 -4.89 4.77
N ILE A 137 17.53 -3.59 4.60
CA ILE A 137 17.46 -2.91 3.31
C ILE A 137 18.50 -1.80 3.26
N ARG A 138 19.12 -1.62 2.10
CA ARG A 138 20.02 -0.49 1.87
C ARG A 138 19.22 0.64 1.25
N LEU A 139 19.14 1.75 1.95
CA LEU A 139 18.50 2.94 1.42
C LEU A 139 19.50 3.75 0.60
N SER A 140 19.08 4.14 -0.59
CA SER A 140 19.82 5.05 -1.46
C SER A 140 19.03 6.34 -1.62
N ALA A 141 19.65 7.47 -1.31
CA ALA A 141 19.01 8.77 -1.42
C ALA A 141 20.00 9.82 -1.91
N LYS A 142 19.49 10.89 -2.52
CA LYS A 142 20.31 12.06 -2.90
C LYS A 142 19.90 13.25 -2.07
N CYS A 143 20.88 13.92 -1.48
CA CYS A 143 20.63 15.17 -0.76
C CYS A 143 20.03 16.21 -1.72
N PRO A 144 18.86 16.79 -1.44
CA PRO A 144 18.23 17.74 -2.31
C PRO A 144 18.99 19.08 -2.38
N ASN A 145 19.83 19.37 -1.37
CA ASN A 145 20.59 20.61 -1.29
C ASN A 145 21.90 20.57 -2.08
N CYS A 146 22.70 19.51 -1.94
CA CYS A 146 24.02 19.43 -2.58
C CYS A 146 24.17 18.34 -3.64
N GLY A 147 23.14 17.49 -3.82
CA GLY A 147 23.15 16.39 -4.79
C GLY A 147 24.04 15.20 -4.40
N THR A 148 24.70 15.22 -3.22
CA THR A 148 25.50 14.10 -2.74
C THR A 148 24.62 12.86 -2.59
N ALA A 149 25.06 11.77 -3.17
CA ALA A 149 24.42 10.46 -3.00
C ALA A 149 24.80 9.87 -1.66
N HIS A 150 23.79 9.35 -0.96
CA HIS A 150 23.93 8.61 0.30
C HIS A 150 23.45 7.19 0.04
N LEU A 151 24.21 6.24 0.54
CA LEU A 151 23.88 4.83 0.52
C LEU A 151 24.20 4.29 1.91
N ASP A 152 23.27 3.53 2.48
CA ASP A 152 23.54 2.81 3.73
C ASP A 152 24.79 1.94 3.57
N SER A 153 25.60 1.87 4.62
CA SER A 153 26.78 1.01 4.61
C SER A 153 26.38 -0.47 4.57
N GLU A 154 27.29 -1.32 4.11
CA GLU A 154 27.07 -2.78 4.18
C GLU A 154 26.99 -3.29 5.61
N GLU A 155 27.67 -2.60 6.52
CA GLU A 155 27.77 -2.97 7.93
C GLU A 155 26.56 -2.49 8.74
N GLU A 156 25.88 -1.42 8.29
CA GLU A 156 24.73 -0.82 8.99
C GLU A 156 23.58 -0.55 8.01
N PRO A 157 22.91 -1.60 7.50
CA PRO A 157 21.71 -1.42 6.70
C PRO A 157 20.53 -1.01 7.58
N SER A 158 19.53 -0.35 6.99
CA SER A 158 18.26 -0.04 7.67
C SER A 158 17.50 -1.34 7.96
N ASP A 159 16.93 -1.47 9.17
CA ASP A 159 16.13 -2.63 9.59
C ASP A 159 14.63 -2.35 9.39
N LEU A 160 14.01 -3.06 8.46
CA LEU A 160 12.58 -2.93 8.15
C LEU A 160 11.67 -3.36 9.32
N SER A 161 12.17 -4.16 10.28
CA SER A 161 11.38 -4.55 11.46
C SER A 161 11.20 -3.40 12.45
N THR A 162 11.98 -2.32 12.33
CA THR A 162 11.85 -1.11 13.16
C THR A 162 10.89 -0.08 12.57
N VAL A 163 10.33 -0.33 11.39
CA VAL A 163 9.37 0.58 10.76
C VAL A 163 8.13 0.72 11.63
N GLU A 164 7.90 1.93 12.14
CA GLU A 164 6.71 2.21 12.92
C GLU A 164 5.45 2.15 12.05
N VAL A 165 4.36 1.61 12.62
CA VAL A 165 3.08 1.53 11.95
C VAL A 165 2.06 2.36 12.71
N ASN A 166 1.53 3.38 12.06
CA ASN A 166 0.47 4.21 12.59
C ASN A 166 -0.90 3.57 12.31
N TRP A 167 -1.53 3.08 13.36
CA TRP A 167 -2.80 2.37 13.28
C TRP A 167 -3.98 3.32 13.32
N VAL A 168 -5.03 3.00 12.57
CA VAL A 168 -6.34 3.64 12.77
C VAL A 168 -6.97 3.04 14.02
N LYS A 169 -6.99 3.83 15.10
CA LYS A 169 -7.66 3.49 16.36
C LYS A 169 -9.10 4.02 16.31
N ASP A 170 -10.04 3.24 16.83
CA ASP A 170 -11.42 3.65 17.16
C ASP A 170 -12.26 4.26 16.02
N LEU A 171 -11.92 4.03 14.75
CA LEU A 171 -12.71 4.54 13.64
C LEU A 171 -13.62 3.46 13.05
N ALA A 172 -14.91 3.70 13.05
CA ALA A 172 -15.88 2.94 12.25
C ALA A 172 -15.60 3.13 10.75
N SER A 173 -14.88 4.20 10.39
CA SER A 173 -14.49 4.54 9.02
C SER A 173 -13.18 5.34 9.04
N PRO A 174 -12.25 5.14 8.09
CA PRO A 174 -11.04 5.95 7.97
C PRO A 174 -11.32 7.34 7.37
N LEU A 175 -12.57 7.77 7.33
CA LEU A 175 -12.97 9.07 6.77
C LEU A 175 -12.77 10.18 7.81
N ILE A 176 -12.29 11.32 7.33
CA ILE A 176 -12.25 12.57 8.09
C ILE A 176 -13.27 13.52 7.49
N GLU A 177 -14.31 13.85 8.24
CA GLU A 177 -15.28 14.88 7.87
C GLU A 177 -14.71 16.27 8.13
N ILE A 178 -14.85 17.14 7.16
CA ILE A 178 -14.36 18.51 7.21
C ILE A 178 -15.47 19.47 6.83
N SER A 179 -15.82 20.37 7.75
CA SER A 179 -16.73 21.47 7.47
C SER A 179 -16.01 22.58 6.71
N LEU A 180 -16.53 22.94 5.55
CA LEU A 180 -16.02 24.08 4.76
C LEU A 180 -16.39 25.39 5.44
N LYS A 181 -15.46 26.33 5.50
CA LYS A 181 -15.72 27.69 5.99
C LYS A 181 -16.60 28.47 5.03
N ASN A 182 -16.47 28.20 3.74
CA ASN A 182 -17.26 28.81 2.68
C ASN A 182 -17.96 27.67 1.91
N PRO A 183 -19.24 27.39 2.23
CA PRO A 183 -19.99 26.38 1.49
C PRO A 183 -19.98 26.67 -0.01
N VAL A 184 -19.87 25.61 -0.80
CA VAL A 184 -19.87 25.69 -2.26
C VAL A 184 -21.24 25.37 -2.79
N VAL A 185 -21.81 26.29 -3.59
CA VAL A 185 -23.12 26.10 -4.21
C VAL A 185 -22.92 25.66 -5.66
N PHE A 186 -23.48 24.50 -6.00
CA PHE A 186 -23.59 23.97 -7.35
C PHE A 186 -24.97 24.29 -7.94
N PHE A 187 -25.04 24.44 -9.24
CA PHE A 187 -26.27 24.66 -10.00
C PHE A 187 -27.15 25.79 -9.45
N LYS A 188 -26.51 26.87 -8.98
CA LYS A 188 -27.17 28.01 -8.35
C LYS A 188 -28.32 28.55 -9.22
N GLY A 189 -29.50 28.68 -8.63
CA GLY A 189 -30.69 29.20 -9.27
C GLY A 189 -31.45 28.20 -10.17
N THR A 190 -31.10 26.92 -10.10
CA THR A 190 -31.84 25.83 -10.75
C THR A 190 -32.55 24.94 -9.73
N GLU A 191 -33.49 24.09 -10.20
CA GLU A 191 -34.16 23.09 -9.35
C GLU A 191 -33.17 22.06 -8.73
N GLN A 192 -31.93 21.98 -9.28
CA GLN A 192 -30.89 21.09 -8.85
C GLN A 192 -29.85 21.79 -7.96
N GLU A 193 -30.18 22.95 -7.39
CA GLU A 193 -29.25 23.69 -6.53
C GLU A 193 -28.85 22.85 -5.33
N GLU A 194 -27.53 22.60 -5.19
CA GLU A 194 -26.95 21.83 -4.12
C GLU A 194 -25.88 22.66 -3.41
N THR A 195 -25.93 22.69 -2.06
CA THR A 195 -24.93 23.36 -1.23
C THR A 195 -24.09 22.32 -0.51
N VAL A 196 -22.80 22.28 -0.84
CA VAL A 196 -21.80 21.45 -0.18
C VAL A 196 -21.17 22.24 0.96
N SER A 197 -21.50 21.90 2.19
CA SER A 197 -20.95 22.52 3.42
C SER A 197 -19.92 21.63 4.13
N THR A 198 -19.94 20.32 3.86
CA THR A 198 -19.01 19.33 4.43
C THR A 198 -18.45 18.44 3.34
N VAL A 199 -17.22 18.01 3.51
CA VAL A 199 -16.58 17.03 2.63
C VAL A 199 -15.87 15.98 3.47
N ASN A 200 -15.82 14.76 2.98
CA ASN A 200 -15.07 13.67 3.59
C ASN A 200 -13.76 13.43 2.83
N ILE A 201 -12.69 13.16 3.57
CA ILE A 201 -11.40 12.76 3.01
C ILE A 201 -11.11 11.35 3.50
N ARG A 202 -10.63 10.49 2.60
CA ARG A 202 -10.19 9.13 2.86
C ARG A 202 -8.71 8.95 2.55
N PRO A 203 -8.06 7.90 3.09
CA PRO A 203 -6.73 7.50 2.64
C PRO A 203 -6.72 7.12 1.16
N VAL A 204 -5.54 7.21 0.55
CA VAL A 204 -5.30 6.80 -0.83
C VAL A 204 -5.52 5.30 -0.97
N ARG A 205 -6.15 4.87 -2.07
CA ARG A 205 -6.32 3.47 -2.47
C ARG A 205 -5.35 3.09 -3.59
N ILE A 206 -5.15 1.79 -3.81
CA ILE A 206 -4.27 1.30 -4.88
C ILE A 206 -4.65 1.92 -6.23
N ARG A 207 -5.93 1.96 -6.58
CA ARG A 207 -6.40 2.52 -7.85
C ARG A 207 -6.09 4.01 -8.05
N ASP A 208 -5.88 4.74 -6.97
CA ASP A 208 -5.60 6.19 -7.05
C ASP A 208 -4.15 6.46 -7.47
N LEU A 209 -3.24 5.47 -7.30
CA LEU A 209 -1.82 5.62 -7.63
C LEU A 209 -1.59 6.03 -9.09
N GLU A 210 -2.37 5.51 -10.03
CA GLU A 210 -2.22 5.90 -11.44
C GLU A 210 -2.45 7.38 -11.67
N ARG A 211 -3.38 7.95 -10.90
CA ARG A 211 -3.67 9.39 -10.96
C ARG A 211 -2.58 10.22 -10.29
N LEU A 212 -2.09 9.74 -9.14
CA LEU A 212 -1.03 10.40 -8.39
C LEU A 212 0.31 10.37 -9.11
N ASN A 213 0.61 9.26 -9.81
CA ASN A 213 1.87 9.08 -10.53
C ASN A 213 1.92 9.76 -11.91
N LYS A 214 0.81 10.32 -12.40
CA LYS A 214 0.78 11.10 -13.64
C LYS A 214 1.41 12.48 -13.43
N VAL A 215 2.71 12.52 -13.12
CA VAL A 215 3.47 13.77 -13.02
C VAL A 215 3.67 14.33 -14.43
N GLN A 216 3.12 15.49 -14.70
CA GLN A 216 3.42 16.22 -15.92
C GLN A 216 4.69 17.05 -15.71
N LYS A 217 5.58 17.03 -16.70
CA LYS A 217 6.80 17.83 -16.66
C LYS A 217 6.43 19.32 -16.60
N GLY A 218 6.83 20.01 -15.53
CA GLY A 218 6.49 21.43 -15.32
C GLY A 218 5.17 21.66 -14.59
N GLU A 219 4.60 20.63 -13.97
CA GLU A 219 3.39 20.77 -13.16
C GLU A 219 3.61 21.69 -11.98
N ASP A 220 2.66 22.59 -11.76
CA ASP A 220 2.66 23.50 -10.61
C ASP A 220 2.11 22.84 -9.33
N ILE A 221 2.34 23.53 -8.19
CA ILE A 221 1.88 23.05 -6.87
C ILE A 221 0.35 22.92 -6.82
N LEU A 222 -0.39 23.79 -7.52
CA LEU A 222 -1.86 23.75 -7.50
C LEU A 222 -2.39 22.52 -8.22
N SER A 223 -1.80 22.14 -9.35
CA SER A 223 -2.13 20.93 -10.09
C SER A 223 -1.84 19.66 -9.27
N LEU A 224 -0.72 19.64 -8.54
CA LEU A 224 -0.40 18.55 -7.62
C LEU A 224 -1.43 18.45 -6.48
N GLN A 225 -1.77 19.57 -5.84
CA GLN A 225 -2.79 19.62 -4.78
C GLN A 225 -4.16 19.17 -5.30
N HIS A 226 -4.54 19.59 -6.51
CA HIS A 226 -5.76 19.14 -7.16
C HIS A 226 -5.81 17.63 -7.31
N ARG A 227 -4.75 17.00 -7.83
CA ARG A 227 -4.69 15.53 -7.97
C ARG A 227 -4.80 14.80 -6.64
N ILE A 228 -4.09 15.29 -5.61
CA ILE A 228 -4.13 14.70 -4.26
C ILE A 228 -5.55 14.78 -3.70
N LEU A 229 -6.17 15.95 -3.71
CA LEU A 229 -7.54 16.14 -3.23
C LEU A 229 -8.53 15.28 -4.02
N PHE A 230 -8.41 15.27 -5.35
CA PHE A 230 -9.26 14.47 -6.22
C PHE A 230 -9.18 12.96 -5.93
N SER A 231 -8.01 12.48 -5.51
CA SER A 231 -7.80 11.07 -5.15
C SER A 231 -8.27 10.73 -3.74
N THR A 232 -8.47 11.71 -2.88
CA THR A 232 -8.80 11.50 -1.46
C THR A 232 -10.19 11.99 -1.07
N LEU A 233 -10.79 12.90 -1.82
CA LEU A 233 -12.16 13.37 -1.56
C LEU A 233 -13.19 12.25 -1.77
N VAL A 234 -14.10 12.17 -0.83
CA VAL A 234 -15.26 11.29 -0.88
C VAL A 234 -16.50 12.16 -0.99
N GLY A 235 -17.32 11.91 -1.99
CA GLY A 235 -18.62 12.52 -2.06
C GLY A 235 -19.54 12.00 -0.95
N SER A 236 -20.33 12.88 -0.36
CA SER A 236 -21.36 12.47 0.59
C SER A 236 -22.65 12.13 -0.17
N ASP A 237 -22.89 10.86 -0.46
CA ASP A 237 -24.23 10.43 -0.86
C ASP A 237 -24.98 9.89 0.36
N LYS A 238 -25.86 10.69 0.89
CA LYS A 238 -26.71 10.30 2.02
C LYS A 238 -27.73 9.20 1.69
N ASN A 239 -27.88 8.84 0.41
CA ASN A 239 -29.00 8.03 -0.06
C ASN A 239 -28.67 6.57 -0.35
N THR A 240 -27.41 6.16 -0.45
CA THR A 240 -27.09 4.82 -0.94
C THR A 240 -26.43 3.88 0.05
N GLY A 241 -25.91 4.35 1.19
CA GLY A 241 -25.14 3.50 2.11
C GLY A 241 -23.84 2.96 1.49
N ASP A 242 -23.58 3.27 0.23
CA ASP A 242 -22.46 2.78 -0.59
C ASP A 242 -21.17 3.60 -0.38
N GLU A 243 -21.09 4.40 0.66
CA GLU A 243 -19.93 5.27 0.94
C GLU A 243 -18.59 4.51 0.92
N TYR A 244 -18.63 3.23 1.22
CA TYR A 244 -17.42 2.40 1.29
C TYR A 244 -17.04 1.72 -0.02
N GLN A 245 -17.99 1.50 -0.91
CA GLN A 245 -17.74 0.77 -2.16
C GLN A 245 -17.47 1.68 -3.36
N HIS A 246 -18.12 2.83 -3.42
CA HIS A 246 -17.99 3.77 -4.53
C HIS A 246 -17.93 5.23 -4.07
N PRO A 247 -16.82 5.66 -3.41
CA PRO A 247 -16.69 7.03 -2.90
C PRO A 247 -16.71 8.10 -4.00
N THR A 248 -16.77 7.74 -5.26
CA THR A 248 -16.78 8.64 -6.41
C THR A 248 -18.16 8.75 -7.08
N ARG A 249 -19.19 8.05 -6.58
CA ARG A 249 -20.51 8.07 -7.24
C ARG A 249 -21.27 9.36 -7.06
N THR A 250 -20.95 10.12 -6.04
CA THR A 250 -21.70 11.32 -5.67
C THR A 250 -21.17 12.61 -6.23
N LEU A 251 -19.88 12.67 -6.45
CA LEU A 251 -19.32 13.73 -7.25
C LEU A 251 -18.82 13.11 -8.54
N SER A 252 -19.49 13.37 -9.66
CA SER A 252 -18.94 13.08 -10.99
C SER A 252 -17.52 13.68 -11.05
N LEU A 253 -16.64 13.16 -11.91
CA LEU A 253 -15.30 13.73 -12.14
C LEU A 253 -15.36 15.25 -12.31
N LEU A 254 -16.34 15.73 -13.08
CA LEU A 254 -16.61 17.15 -13.30
C LEU A 254 -16.99 17.89 -12.01
N SER A 255 -17.72 17.24 -11.10
CA SER A 255 -18.13 17.87 -9.84
C SER A 255 -16.98 18.02 -8.86
N VAL A 256 -16.01 17.09 -8.83
CA VAL A 256 -14.82 17.22 -7.97
C VAL A 256 -13.90 18.31 -8.48
N GLU A 257 -13.66 18.40 -9.80
CA GLU A 257 -12.92 19.49 -10.41
C GLU A 257 -13.61 20.84 -10.15
N SER A 258 -14.92 20.90 -10.38
CA SER A 258 -15.73 22.08 -10.12
C SER A 258 -15.75 22.47 -8.63
N LEU A 259 -15.73 21.49 -7.72
CA LEU A 259 -15.59 21.75 -6.29
C LEU A 259 -14.25 22.39 -5.96
N TYR A 260 -13.15 21.80 -6.47
CA TYR A 260 -11.82 22.31 -6.23
C TYR A 260 -11.64 23.78 -6.69
N ASP A 261 -12.16 24.10 -7.88
CA ASP A 261 -12.07 25.45 -8.43
C ASP A 261 -12.87 26.48 -7.62
N LYS A 262 -13.95 26.06 -6.98
CA LYS A 262 -14.80 26.92 -6.14
C LYS A 262 -14.33 27.01 -4.68
N LEU A 263 -13.44 26.12 -4.23
CA LEU A 263 -12.92 26.16 -2.87
C LEU A 263 -12.09 27.42 -2.61
N SER A 264 -12.33 28.05 -1.48
CA SER A 264 -11.46 29.12 -1.02
C SER A 264 -10.05 28.61 -0.71
N THR A 265 -9.05 29.50 -0.77
CA THR A 265 -7.66 29.16 -0.41
C THR A 265 -7.56 28.61 1.03
N LYS A 266 -8.40 29.13 1.94
CA LYS A 266 -8.45 28.67 3.34
C LYS A 266 -9.00 27.24 3.42
N ASP A 267 -10.07 26.94 2.69
CA ASP A 267 -10.65 25.60 2.65
C ASP A 267 -9.69 24.60 1.99
N ARG A 268 -9.05 24.95 0.86
CA ARG A 268 -8.01 24.11 0.24
C ARG A 268 -6.86 23.81 1.21
N SER A 269 -6.36 24.82 1.93
CA SER A 269 -5.30 24.62 2.93
C SER A 269 -5.73 23.69 4.06
N MET A 270 -6.97 23.81 4.51
CA MET A 270 -7.53 22.96 5.56
C MET A 270 -7.68 21.51 5.08
N LEU A 271 -8.18 21.30 3.87
CA LEU A 271 -8.30 19.98 3.26
C LEU A 271 -6.92 19.34 3.08
N MET A 272 -5.92 20.09 2.60
CA MET A 272 -4.55 19.57 2.45
C MET A 272 -3.92 19.15 3.79
N LYS A 273 -4.17 19.87 4.88
CA LYS A 273 -3.73 19.47 6.22
C LYS A 273 -4.38 18.15 6.65
N ALA A 274 -5.66 17.97 6.34
CA ALA A 274 -6.35 16.72 6.64
C ALA A 274 -5.82 15.56 5.80
N VAL A 275 -5.51 15.78 4.51
CA VAL A 275 -4.86 14.79 3.65
C VAL A 275 -3.50 14.38 4.21
N THR A 276 -2.68 15.36 4.64
CA THR A 276 -1.39 15.07 5.29
C THR A 276 -1.57 14.22 6.55
N LYS A 277 -2.55 14.57 7.39
CA LYS A 277 -2.83 13.81 8.61
C LYS A 277 -3.27 12.36 8.32
N ILE A 278 -4.17 12.18 7.36
CA ILE A 278 -4.67 10.84 6.99
C ILE A 278 -3.59 10.01 6.25
N GLY A 279 -2.69 10.69 5.55
CA GLY A 279 -1.55 10.07 4.86
C GLY A 279 -0.47 9.53 5.81
N GLN A 280 -0.52 9.90 7.10
CA GLN A 280 0.36 9.34 8.14
C GLN A 280 -0.11 7.97 8.65
N ILE A 281 -1.30 7.51 8.26
CA ILE A 281 -1.79 6.17 8.64
C ILE A 281 -1.02 5.12 7.84
N GLY A 282 -0.61 4.06 8.52
CA GLY A 282 0.14 2.94 7.95
C GLY A 282 1.63 2.96 8.31
N PRO A 283 2.45 2.19 7.60
CA PRO A 283 3.88 2.14 7.85
C PRO A 283 4.56 3.48 7.57
N GLU A 284 5.45 3.90 8.47
CA GLU A 284 6.28 5.08 8.26
C GLU A 284 7.44 4.73 7.31
N ILE A 285 7.19 4.94 6.01
CA ILE A 285 8.14 4.61 4.95
C ILE A 285 9.19 5.71 4.70
N GLN A 286 9.20 6.75 5.50
CA GLN A 286 10.17 7.84 5.42
C GLN A 286 11.09 7.82 6.64
N THR A 287 12.38 7.99 6.41
CA THR A 287 13.39 8.12 7.47
C THR A 287 14.17 9.41 7.28
N GLU A 288 14.60 10.03 8.38
CA GLU A 288 15.51 11.17 8.31
C GLU A 288 16.93 10.70 8.01
N VAL A 289 17.58 11.36 7.05
CA VAL A 289 18.96 11.12 6.66
C VAL A 289 19.74 12.43 6.84
N HIS A 290 20.87 12.34 7.53
CA HIS A 290 21.80 13.46 7.64
C HIS A 290 22.79 13.44 6.47
N CYS A 291 22.97 14.61 5.81
CA CYS A 291 23.90 14.69 4.70
C CYS A 291 25.35 14.51 5.16
N GLN A 292 26.00 13.47 4.65
CA GLN A 292 27.40 13.13 4.98
C GLN A 292 28.41 14.11 4.37
N ASN A 293 27.98 15.01 3.49
CA ASN A 293 28.85 16.08 3.02
C ASN A 293 29.05 17.11 4.15
N PRO A 294 30.26 17.24 4.70
CA PRO A 294 30.53 18.07 5.88
C PRO A 294 30.26 19.56 5.65
N VAL A 295 30.27 20.02 4.39
CA VAL A 295 29.97 21.41 4.04
C VAL A 295 28.45 21.65 3.96
N CYS A 296 27.66 20.59 3.71
CA CYS A 296 26.22 20.71 3.53
C CYS A 296 25.46 20.57 4.85
N GLY A 297 25.70 19.49 5.61
CA GLY A 297 25.08 19.21 6.91
C GLY A 297 23.54 19.21 6.92
N ASN A 298 22.88 19.15 5.75
CA ASN A 298 21.42 19.22 5.64
C ASN A 298 20.75 17.93 6.06
N ASN A 299 19.66 18.01 6.83
CA ASN A 299 18.76 16.87 7.10
C ASN A 299 17.71 16.81 6.01
N PHE A 300 17.45 15.61 5.51
CA PHE A 300 16.42 15.38 4.51
C PHE A 300 15.77 14.00 4.70
N SER A 301 14.59 13.83 4.13
CA SER A 301 13.85 12.58 4.23
C SER A 301 14.20 11.66 3.05
N ALA A 302 14.53 10.41 3.35
CA ALA A 302 14.63 9.31 2.40
C ALA A 302 13.41 8.39 2.53
N SER A 303 12.97 7.80 1.43
CA SER A 303 11.82 6.90 1.43
C SER A 303 12.26 5.46 1.13
N ILE A 304 11.67 4.50 1.83
CA ILE A 304 11.80 3.08 1.48
C ILE A 304 11.25 2.89 0.05
N PRO A 305 12.01 2.28 -0.86
CA PRO A 305 11.66 2.23 -2.30
C PRO A 305 10.64 1.12 -2.63
N TRP A 306 9.53 1.05 -1.88
CA TRP A 306 8.48 0.05 -2.06
C TRP A 306 7.82 0.07 -3.45
N GLN A 307 7.95 1.18 -4.18
CA GLN A 307 7.35 1.34 -5.51
C GLN A 307 8.06 0.49 -6.58
N ASP A 308 9.33 0.23 -6.40
CA ASP A 308 10.07 -0.75 -7.20
C ASP A 308 9.93 -2.14 -6.58
N LEU A 309 8.76 -2.76 -6.78
CA LEU A 309 8.41 -4.04 -6.18
C LEU A 309 9.40 -5.15 -6.52
N GLY A 310 9.97 -5.12 -7.72
CA GLY A 310 10.98 -6.10 -8.14
C GLY A 310 12.20 -6.05 -7.25
N SER A 311 12.85 -4.90 -7.16
CA SER A 311 14.03 -4.71 -6.31
C SER A 311 13.69 -4.80 -4.82
N PHE A 312 12.55 -4.23 -4.42
CA PHE A 312 12.12 -4.25 -3.01
C PHE A 312 11.93 -5.67 -2.48
N LEU A 313 11.25 -6.56 -3.20
CA LEU A 313 10.97 -7.92 -2.75
C LEU A 313 12.11 -8.90 -3.04
N SER A 314 12.94 -8.70 -4.09
CA SER A 314 14.06 -9.60 -4.37
C SER A 314 15.29 -9.37 -3.49
N GLY A 315 15.38 -8.22 -2.83
CA GLY A 315 16.57 -7.84 -2.06
C GLY A 315 17.81 -7.52 -2.90
N ILE A 316 17.69 -7.54 -4.22
CA ILE A 316 18.76 -7.18 -5.15
C ILE A 316 18.58 -5.68 -5.46
N MET A 317 19.30 -4.83 -4.76
CA MET A 317 19.45 -3.41 -5.08
C MET A 317 20.89 -3.08 -5.38
#